data_530ce3595b31dcceffa508baba227739
#
_entry.id   530ce3595b31dcceffa508baba227739
#
_cell.length_a   1.000
_cell.length_b   1.000
_cell.length_c   1.000
_cell.angle_alpha   90.00
_cell.angle_beta   90.00
_cell.angle_gamma   90.00
#
_symmetry.space_group_name_H-M   'P 1'
#
loop_
_entity.id
_entity.type
_entity.pdbx_description
1 polymer ?
#
loop_
_entity_poly.entity_id
_entity_poly.type
_entity_poly.pdbx_seq_one_letter_code
_entity_poly.pdbx_strand_id
1 'polypeptide(L)'
;MSGKPFLDTNVVLYLLSEDTAKADRAEALLAAGGTVSVQVLNEAVSVMMRKLKMNLDEIREVLAGVRHYCTVEPLTAEIHDKALDVMGRHGFSVYDSLIIAAAIWAGCDTLYSEDLQDGFRAGAVLTIVNPFKEGCDAR
;
A
#
# COMPACT_ATOMS: atom_id res chain seq x y z
N MET A 1 9.29 9.06 -15.17
CA MET A 1 9.77 9.05 -13.79
C MET A 1 8.61 9.09 -12.82
N SER A 2 8.61 8.20 -11.88
CA SER A 2 7.64 8.24 -10.82
C SER A 2 8.17 9.09 -9.67
N GLY A 3 7.41 10.06 -9.21
CA GLY A 3 7.77 10.83 -8.04
C GLY A 3 7.08 10.34 -6.77
N LYS A 4 6.13 9.43 -6.89
CA LYS A 4 5.30 9.02 -5.77
C LYS A 4 5.48 7.54 -5.47
N PRO A 5 5.67 7.18 -4.19
CA PRO A 5 5.69 5.78 -3.81
C PRO A 5 4.29 5.19 -3.80
N PHE A 6 4.24 3.86 -3.87
CA PHE A 6 3.01 3.11 -3.64
C PHE A 6 2.96 2.68 -2.17
N LEU A 7 1.79 2.78 -1.54
CA LEU A 7 1.61 2.46 -0.12
C LEU A 7 0.75 1.21 0.00
N ASP A 8 1.29 0.17 0.66
CA ASP A 8 0.55 -1.05 0.93
C ASP A 8 -0.47 -0.84 2.05
N THR A 9 -1.36 -1.79 2.21
CA THR A 9 -2.46 -1.76 3.17
C THR A 9 -1.97 -1.53 4.61
N ASN A 10 -0.89 -2.19 5.02
CA ASN A 10 -0.38 -2.03 6.38
C ASN A 10 0.04 -0.58 6.68
N VAL A 11 0.56 0.15 5.70
CA VAL A 11 0.91 1.55 5.89
C VAL A 11 -0.34 2.37 6.22
N VAL A 12 -1.42 2.15 5.48
CA VAL A 12 -2.70 2.83 5.73
C VAL A 12 -3.22 2.49 7.12
N LEU A 13 -3.18 1.21 7.49
CA LEU A 13 -3.70 0.75 8.79
C LEU A 13 -2.90 1.28 9.97
N TYR A 14 -1.62 1.55 9.80
CA TYR A 14 -0.81 2.11 10.89
C TYR A 14 -1.19 3.54 11.25
N LEU A 15 -1.98 4.23 10.43
CA LEU A 15 -2.58 5.51 10.82
C LEU A 15 -3.43 5.36 12.09
N LEU A 16 -3.97 4.17 12.33
CA LEU A 16 -4.85 3.85 13.45
C LEU A 16 -4.14 3.11 14.58
N SER A 17 -2.82 2.99 14.50
CA SER A 17 -2.04 2.22 15.47
C SER A 17 -1.90 2.94 16.80
N GLU A 18 -1.92 2.17 17.88
CA GLU A 18 -1.58 2.67 19.22
C GLU A 18 -0.07 2.90 19.38
N ASP A 19 0.73 2.26 18.53
CA ASP A 19 2.16 2.52 18.45
C ASP A 19 2.35 3.87 17.77
N THR A 20 2.64 4.90 18.56
CA THR A 20 2.71 6.27 18.05
C THR A 20 3.82 6.47 17.04
N ALA A 21 4.95 5.76 17.17
CA ALA A 21 6.04 5.86 16.20
C ALA A 21 5.59 5.36 14.83
N LYS A 22 4.85 4.25 14.78
CA LYS A 22 4.32 3.71 13.51
C LYS A 22 3.23 4.60 12.95
N ALA A 23 2.34 5.10 13.80
CA ALA A 23 1.27 6.00 13.36
C ALA A 23 1.84 7.29 12.79
N ASP A 24 2.82 7.88 13.45
CA ASP A 24 3.48 9.12 12.98
C ASP A 24 4.21 8.88 11.66
N ARG A 25 4.87 7.75 11.52
CA ARG A 25 5.56 7.39 10.28
C ARG A 25 4.58 7.23 9.12
N ALA A 26 3.48 6.51 9.35
CA ALA A 26 2.43 6.32 8.35
C ALA A 26 1.84 7.66 7.94
N GLU A 27 1.57 8.55 8.91
CA GLU A 27 1.04 9.88 8.64
C GLU A 27 2.00 10.70 7.78
N ALA A 28 3.29 10.65 8.09
CA ALA A 28 4.31 11.36 7.31
C ALA A 28 4.37 10.85 5.87
N LEU A 29 4.30 9.53 5.66
CA LEU A 29 4.30 8.95 4.32
C LEU A 29 3.07 9.40 3.53
N LEU A 30 1.91 9.39 4.17
CA LEU A 30 0.67 9.83 3.54
C LEU A 30 0.73 11.31 3.17
N ALA A 31 1.17 12.15 4.10
CA ALA A 31 1.25 13.59 3.89
C ALA A 31 2.21 13.96 2.74
N ALA A 32 3.24 13.17 2.52
CA ALA A 32 4.15 13.37 1.40
C ALA A 32 3.50 13.04 0.05
N GLY A 33 2.36 12.35 0.08
CA GLY A 33 1.64 11.93 -1.11
C GLY A 33 2.15 10.61 -1.65
N GLY A 34 1.27 9.87 -2.28
CA GLY A 34 1.61 8.58 -2.83
C GLY A 34 0.48 8.03 -3.68
N THR A 35 0.61 6.76 -4.01
CA THR A 35 -0.41 6.02 -4.75
C THR A 35 -0.86 4.84 -3.91
N VAL A 36 -2.15 4.61 -3.87
CA VAL A 36 -2.75 3.38 -3.34
C VAL A 36 -3.61 2.79 -4.44
N SER A 37 -4.11 1.57 -4.24
CA SER A 37 -5.04 0.97 -5.19
C SER A 37 -6.38 0.71 -4.52
N VAL A 38 -7.40 0.45 -5.33
CA VAL A 38 -8.71 0.00 -4.82
C VAL A 38 -8.53 -1.26 -3.99
N GLN A 39 -7.60 -2.15 -4.38
CA GLN A 39 -7.32 -3.36 -3.59
C GLN A 39 -6.84 -3.01 -2.18
N VAL A 40 -5.95 -2.02 -2.05
CA VAL A 40 -5.49 -1.54 -0.74
C VAL A 40 -6.67 -1.02 0.09
N LEU A 41 -7.54 -0.22 -0.54
CA LEU A 41 -8.72 0.32 0.17
C LEU A 41 -9.64 -0.80 0.62
N ASN A 42 -9.87 -1.81 -0.21
CA ASN A 42 -10.73 -2.95 0.13
C ASN A 42 -10.18 -3.76 1.29
N GLU A 43 -8.87 -4.03 1.28
CA GLU A 43 -8.22 -4.75 2.39
C GLU A 43 -8.28 -3.94 3.69
N ALA A 44 -8.07 -2.63 3.59
CA ALA A 44 -8.17 -1.75 4.76
C ALA A 44 -9.58 -1.78 5.36
N VAL A 45 -10.62 -1.72 4.53
CA VAL A 45 -12.01 -1.83 5.00
C VAL A 45 -12.21 -3.14 5.75
N SER A 46 -11.75 -4.24 5.19
CA SER A 46 -11.91 -5.57 5.79
C SER A 46 -11.30 -5.62 7.20
N VAL A 47 -10.09 -5.10 7.36
CA VAL A 47 -9.41 -5.09 8.67
C VAL A 47 -10.12 -4.14 9.64
N MET A 48 -10.46 -2.93 9.19
CA MET A 48 -11.15 -1.95 10.06
C MET A 48 -12.47 -2.50 10.59
N MET A 49 -13.23 -3.22 9.76
CA MET A 49 -14.48 -3.81 10.19
C MET A 49 -14.27 -4.99 11.14
N ARG A 50 -13.42 -5.94 10.75
CA ARG A 50 -13.32 -7.22 11.46
C ARG A 50 -12.44 -7.15 12.69
N LYS A 51 -11.31 -6.48 12.62
CA LYS A 51 -10.33 -6.43 13.72
C LYS A 51 -10.51 -5.20 14.59
N LEU A 52 -10.76 -4.04 13.99
CA LEU A 52 -10.85 -2.79 14.73
C LEU A 52 -12.27 -2.43 15.12
N LYS A 53 -13.26 -3.21 14.64
CA LYS A 53 -14.67 -3.04 15.01
C LYS A 53 -15.19 -1.62 14.74
N MET A 54 -14.70 -0.99 13.69
CA MET A 54 -15.11 0.35 13.32
C MET A 54 -16.47 0.31 12.59
N ASN A 55 -17.28 1.35 12.77
CA ASN A 55 -18.50 1.47 12.00
C ASN A 55 -18.22 2.09 10.62
N LEU A 56 -19.20 2.03 9.74
CA LEU A 56 -19.04 2.47 8.36
C LEU A 56 -18.67 3.95 8.24
N ASP A 57 -19.26 4.81 9.07
CA ASP A 57 -18.97 6.24 9.04
C ASP A 57 -17.53 6.52 9.41
N GLU A 58 -17.01 5.84 10.42
CA GLU A 58 -15.61 5.96 10.83
C GLU A 58 -14.68 5.49 9.71
N ILE A 59 -15.01 4.38 9.05
CA ILE A 59 -14.23 3.84 7.94
C ILE A 59 -14.20 4.84 6.78
N ARG A 60 -15.35 5.40 6.42
CA ARG A 60 -15.42 6.39 5.34
C ARG A 60 -14.56 7.62 5.64
N GLU A 61 -14.54 8.05 6.88
CA GLU A 61 -13.75 9.21 7.29
C GLU A 61 -12.24 8.93 7.12
N VAL A 62 -11.78 7.76 7.57
CA VAL A 62 -10.37 7.37 7.41
C VAL A 62 -10.01 7.29 5.93
N LEU A 63 -10.82 6.63 5.12
CA LEU A 63 -10.52 6.47 3.70
C LEU A 63 -10.61 7.79 2.93
N ALA A 64 -11.48 8.70 3.33
CA ALA A 64 -11.53 10.03 2.73
C ALA A 64 -10.22 10.78 2.97
N GLY A 65 -9.64 10.65 4.16
CA GLY A 65 -8.33 11.22 4.47
C GLY A 65 -7.22 10.62 3.59
N VAL A 66 -7.22 9.30 3.44
CA VAL A 66 -6.25 8.61 2.57
C VAL A 66 -6.38 9.13 1.13
N ARG A 67 -7.60 9.21 0.62
CA ARG A 67 -7.85 9.63 -0.77
C ARG A 67 -7.57 11.11 -0.99
N HIS A 68 -7.56 11.91 0.07
CA HIS A 68 -7.19 13.32 -0.03
C HIS A 68 -5.71 13.48 -0.39
N TYR A 69 -4.85 12.61 0.13
CA TYR A 69 -3.41 12.71 -0.07
C TYR A 69 -2.87 11.80 -1.18
N CYS A 70 -3.61 10.77 -1.57
CA CYS A 70 -3.12 9.73 -2.47
C CYS A 70 -3.92 9.67 -3.76
N THR A 71 -3.23 9.33 -4.85
CA THR A 71 -3.88 8.89 -6.08
C THR A 71 -4.35 7.45 -5.90
N VAL A 72 -5.54 7.12 -6.38
CA VAL A 72 -6.07 5.76 -6.28
C VAL A 72 -6.01 5.09 -7.65
N GLU A 73 -5.23 4.01 -7.73
CA GLU A 73 -5.15 3.20 -8.95
C GLU A 73 -6.35 2.26 -9.00
N PRO A 74 -7.12 2.24 -10.11
CA PRO A 74 -8.28 1.35 -10.20
C PRO A 74 -7.87 -0.12 -10.29
N LEU A 75 -8.78 -1.00 -9.90
CA LEU A 75 -8.61 -2.44 -10.02
C LEU A 75 -9.23 -2.87 -11.35
N THR A 76 -8.37 -3.07 -12.35
CA THR A 76 -8.81 -3.38 -13.71
C THR A 76 -8.48 -4.82 -14.09
N ALA A 77 -9.07 -5.29 -15.20
CA ALA A 77 -8.76 -6.61 -15.74
C ALA A 77 -7.28 -6.71 -16.14
N GLU A 78 -6.72 -5.62 -16.66
CA GLU A 78 -5.30 -5.58 -17.05
C GLU A 78 -4.38 -5.75 -15.83
N ILE A 79 -4.71 -5.12 -14.72
CA ILE A 79 -3.94 -5.27 -13.47
C ILE A 79 -4.10 -6.69 -12.94
N HIS A 80 -5.30 -7.25 -13.02
CA HIS A 80 -5.53 -8.66 -12.64
C HIS A 80 -4.62 -9.60 -13.44
N ASP A 81 -4.57 -9.43 -14.76
CA ASP A 81 -3.73 -10.28 -15.60
C ASP A 81 -2.25 -10.12 -15.25
N LYS A 82 -1.81 -8.89 -15.00
CA LYS A 82 -0.45 -8.61 -14.57
C LYS A 82 -0.14 -9.26 -13.23
N ALA A 83 -1.12 -9.28 -12.33
CA ALA A 83 -0.94 -9.94 -11.03
C ALA A 83 -0.69 -11.45 -11.20
N LEU A 84 -1.35 -12.10 -12.15
CA LEU A 84 -1.10 -13.51 -12.43
C LEU A 84 0.33 -13.74 -12.92
N ASP A 85 0.87 -12.83 -13.72
CA ASP A 85 2.27 -12.89 -14.14
C ASP A 85 3.21 -12.77 -12.94
N VAL A 86 2.92 -11.85 -12.02
CA VAL A 86 3.71 -11.67 -10.80
C VAL A 86 3.68 -12.94 -9.94
N MET A 87 2.50 -13.55 -9.80
CA MET A 87 2.36 -14.81 -9.08
C MET A 87 3.22 -15.91 -9.70
N GLY A 88 3.18 -16.02 -11.02
CA GLY A 88 3.93 -17.05 -11.73
C GLY A 88 5.43 -16.88 -11.60
N ARG A 89 5.93 -15.64 -11.53
CA ARG A 89 7.36 -15.37 -11.44
C ARG A 89 7.89 -15.45 -10.02
N HIS A 90 7.12 -15.01 -9.04
CA HIS A 90 7.64 -14.77 -7.69
C HIS A 90 6.97 -15.57 -6.59
N GLY A 91 5.82 -16.19 -6.86
CA GLY A 91 5.15 -17.04 -5.87
C GLY A 91 4.40 -16.28 -4.78
N PHE A 92 4.13 -14.99 -4.96
CA PHE A 92 3.32 -14.23 -4.01
C PHE A 92 1.84 -14.66 -4.07
N SER A 93 1.09 -14.36 -3.00
CA SER A 93 -0.36 -14.55 -3.00
C SER A 93 -1.01 -13.68 -4.08
N VAL A 94 -2.26 -13.98 -4.44
CA VAL A 94 -2.98 -13.16 -5.42
C VAL A 94 -3.14 -11.72 -4.94
N TYR A 95 -3.40 -11.52 -3.66
CA TYR A 95 -3.63 -10.17 -3.13
C TYR A 95 -2.35 -9.34 -3.10
N ASP A 96 -1.24 -9.94 -2.68
CA ASP A 96 0.07 -9.28 -2.74
C ASP A 96 0.47 -8.98 -4.18
N SER A 97 0.19 -9.91 -5.08
CA SER A 97 0.49 -9.74 -6.50
C SER A 97 -0.34 -8.62 -7.13
N LEU A 98 -1.60 -8.46 -6.71
CA LEU A 98 -2.43 -7.33 -7.16
C LEU A 98 -1.87 -5.99 -6.72
N ILE A 99 -1.33 -5.91 -5.52
CA ILE A 99 -0.71 -4.68 -5.01
C ILE A 99 0.56 -4.37 -5.80
N ILE A 100 1.41 -5.38 -6.00
CA ILE A 100 2.64 -5.22 -6.78
C ILE A 100 2.32 -4.82 -8.22
N ALA A 101 1.35 -5.49 -8.84
CA ALA A 101 0.96 -5.19 -10.21
C ALA A 101 0.42 -3.75 -10.36
N ALA A 102 -0.38 -3.30 -9.39
CA ALA A 102 -0.89 -1.94 -9.41
C ALA A 102 0.24 -0.91 -9.27
N ALA A 103 1.22 -1.19 -8.41
CA ALA A 103 2.37 -0.32 -8.23
C ALA A 103 3.20 -0.21 -9.52
N ILE A 104 3.44 -1.33 -10.19
CA ILE A 104 4.16 -1.34 -11.47
C ILE A 104 3.37 -0.58 -12.53
N TRP A 105 2.07 -0.84 -12.62
CA TRP A 105 1.18 -0.19 -13.59
C TRP A 105 1.15 1.33 -13.42
N ALA A 106 1.15 1.77 -12.16
CA ALA A 106 1.14 3.21 -11.85
C ALA A 106 2.49 3.88 -12.09
N GLY A 107 3.53 3.13 -12.42
CA GLY A 107 4.86 3.67 -12.69
C GLY A 107 5.64 4.00 -11.43
N CYS A 108 5.26 3.45 -10.29
CA CYS A 108 5.98 3.66 -9.03
C CYS A 108 7.30 2.89 -9.04
N ASP A 109 8.33 3.46 -8.43
CA ASP A 109 9.62 2.78 -8.26
C ASP A 109 9.80 2.23 -6.84
N THR A 110 8.96 2.64 -5.91
CA THR A 110 9.03 2.20 -4.51
C THR A 110 7.64 1.75 -4.05
N LEU A 111 7.59 0.60 -3.41
CA LEU A 111 6.41 0.09 -2.72
C LEU A 111 6.74 0.00 -1.23
N TYR A 112 6.12 0.85 -0.43
CA TYR A 112 6.27 0.79 1.02
C TYR A 112 5.36 -0.29 1.60
N SER A 113 5.94 -1.28 2.25
CA SER A 113 5.22 -2.39 2.87
C SER A 113 6.04 -2.97 4.01
N GLU A 114 5.38 -3.29 5.11
CA GLU A 114 6.01 -4.04 6.21
C GLU A 114 5.91 -5.54 5.99
N ASP A 115 4.84 -6.00 5.32
CA ASP A 115 4.52 -7.42 5.20
C ASP A 115 5.28 -8.12 4.08
N LEU A 116 5.65 -7.39 3.03
CA LEU A 116 6.40 -7.94 1.90
C LEU A 116 7.89 -7.89 2.17
N GLN A 117 8.66 -8.67 1.42
CA GLN A 117 10.10 -8.78 1.63
C GLN A 117 10.83 -7.47 1.34
N ASP A 118 11.40 -6.87 2.37
CA ASP A 118 12.18 -5.63 2.28
C ASP A 118 13.38 -5.83 1.34
N GLY A 119 13.57 -4.88 0.44
CA GLY A 119 14.65 -4.91 -0.53
C GLY A 119 14.37 -5.74 -1.78
N PHE A 120 13.25 -6.45 -1.83
CA PHE A 120 12.88 -7.26 -3.00
C PHE A 120 12.56 -6.35 -4.19
N ARG A 121 13.04 -6.73 -5.36
CA ARG A 121 12.76 -6.00 -6.60
C ARG A 121 11.77 -6.78 -7.44
N ALA A 122 10.68 -6.13 -7.81
CA ALA A 122 9.66 -6.69 -8.68
C ALA A 122 9.67 -5.94 -10.01
N GLY A 123 9.79 -6.69 -11.10
CA GLY A 123 9.95 -6.07 -12.42
C GLY A 123 11.30 -5.35 -12.50
N ALA A 124 11.44 -4.43 -13.45
CA ALA A 124 12.69 -3.74 -13.71
C ALA A 124 12.94 -2.56 -12.77
N VAL A 125 11.89 -2.02 -12.16
CA VAL A 125 11.95 -0.71 -11.51
C VAL A 125 11.51 -0.73 -10.05
N LEU A 126 10.50 -1.53 -9.71
CA LEU A 126 9.87 -1.48 -8.39
C LEU A 126 10.73 -2.14 -7.31
N THR A 127 11.01 -1.40 -6.24
CA THR A 127 11.69 -1.94 -5.05
C THR A 127 10.74 -1.87 -3.86
N ILE A 128 10.66 -2.95 -3.10
CA ILE A 128 9.85 -3.02 -1.87
C ILE A 128 10.72 -2.55 -0.72
N VAL A 129 10.19 -1.62 0.08
CA VAL A 129 10.91 -1.03 1.21
C VAL A 129 10.00 -1.08 2.44
N ASN A 130 10.54 -1.55 3.56
CA ASN A 130 9.83 -1.49 4.84
C ASN A 130 10.09 -0.12 5.47
N PRO A 131 9.11 0.80 5.49
CA PRO A 131 9.32 2.16 6.00
C PRO A 131 9.32 2.23 7.52
N PHE A 132 8.98 1.14 8.20
CA PHE A 132 8.93 1.06 9.66
C PHE A 132 10.18 0.42 10.24
N LYS A 133 11.08 -0.01 9.40
CA LYS A 133 12.34 -0.60 9.81
C LYS A 133 13.24 0.48 10.41
N GLU A 134 13.92 0.15 11.50
CA GLU A 134 14.85 1.06 12.16
C GLU A 134 15.93 1.53 11.18
N GLY A 135 16.17 2.83 11.14
CA GLY A 135 17.13 3.43 10.24
C GLY A 135 16.62 3.74 8.84
N CYS A 136 15.35 3.45 8.57
CA CYS A 136 14.75 3.77 7.27
C CYS A 136 14.32 5.23 7.22
N ASP A 137 14.71 5.94 6.15
CA ASP A 137 14.25 7.30 5.89
C ASP A 137 13.04 7.31 4.97
N ALA A 138 12.05 8.15 5.28
CA ALA A 138 10.97 8.45 4.35
C ALA A 138 11.45 9.50 3.35
N ARG A 139 11.34 9.18 2.12
CA ARG A 139 11.79 10.09 1.08
C ARG A 139 10.64 10.74 0.35
#